data_80e61209312d7de9f132ebccdc4db6dc
#
_entry.id   80e61209312d7de9f132ebccdc4db6dc
#
_cell.length_a   1.000
_cell.length_b   1.000
_cell.length_c   1.000
_cell.angle_alpha   90.00
_cell.angle_beta   90.00
_cell.angle_gamma   90.00
#
_symmetry.space_group_name_H-M   'P 1'
#
loop_
_entity.id
_entity.type
_entity.pdbx_description
1 polymer ?
#
loop_
_entity_poly.entity_id
_entity_poly.type
_entity_poly.pdbx_seq_one_letter_code
_entity_poly.pdbx_strand_id
1 'polypeptide(L)'
;MPLNRLLTLGVGVCTAVALSVPVGAVPASASHHRTGGSLVLVGGAHADDNREIYEDIVRLAGGPGRARIGIVTAAAPVPAEDPDAGTPDCNNSVCNGDYYAGLFRSYGAADAQWIPIDLDHPGAADDPAVVRQIESLTGFFFGGGDQYRYVTTMTRGKAQRDSAALAAVRRKLRGGAVVAGTSAGAQIMAGRDMITGGSTEPGLRDGAKPGYFDDPAVLGYLPRGGFGFFTAGLVDTHFSRRGREARSIRLASDTRHARVFGLDENTALEVTGVGGRRTSLRVLGQRGVSVLDLRRARVTGHGGVWGVEGVRWSRLTAGDAYLAPRWTVVPAAGKSRVRPAAGPCTATPSEDVFYDYAMVGLVEEGLAARTGCVAVGGTSYEKDPQWAARLTRGAGFAAYRGATATTFTGVVIGIRAA
;
A
#
# COMPACT_ATOMS: atom_id res chain seq x y z
N MET A 1 -87.80 48.09 14.92
CA MET A 1 -88.30 47.44 16.17
C MET A 1 -87.96 45.93 16.11
N PRO A 2 -87.58 45.34 17.17
CA PRO A 2 -86.65 45.63 18.26
C PRO A 2 -85.61 44.47 18.43
N LEU A 3 -84.78 44.59 19.19
CA LEU A 3 -84.26 44.34 20.53
C LEU A 3 -82.89 43.63 20.56
N ASN A 4 -81.98 44.29 21.23
CA ASN A 4 -80.71 43.85 21.75
C ASN A 4 -80.80 42.62 22.65
N ARG A 5 -79.77 41.77 22.60
CA ARG A 5 -79.21 41.12 23.79
C ARG A 5 -77.73 41.01 23.65
N LEU A 6 -77.02 41.72 24.54
CA LEU A 6 -75.62 41.53 24.85
C LEU A 6 -75.38 40.18 25.54
N LEU A 7 -74.37 39.45 25.14
CA LEU A 7 -73.79 38.38 25.89
C LEU A 7 -72.28 38.67 26.06
N THR A 8 -71.95 38.92 27.29
CA THR A 8 -70.55 39.04 27.79
C THR A 8 -69.89 37.67 27.82
N LEU A 9 -68.77 37.51 27.08
CA LEU A 9 -67.90 36.35 27.19
C LEU A 9 -66.71 36.71 28.11
N GLY A 10 -66.62 36.01 29.22
CA GLY A 10 -65.48 36.07 30.15
C GLY A 10 -64.23 35.47 29.53
N VAL A 11 -63.11 36.19 29.62
CA VAL A 11 -61.80 35.69 29.26
C VAL A 11 -61.22 34.92 30.42
N GLY A 12 -61.16 33.59 30.28
CA GLY A 12 -60.42 32.72 31.17
C GLY A 12 -58.97 32.63 30.74
N VAL A 13 -58.05 33.16 31.56
CA VAL A 13 -56.63 33.02 31.37
C VAL A 13 -56.22 31.63 31.88
N CYS A 14 -55.89 30.69 30.96
CA CYS A 14 -55.22 29.43 31.29
C CYS A 14 -53.71 29.64 31.28
N THR A 15 -53.10 29.72 32.44
CA THR A 15 -51.65 29.64 32.65
C THR A 15 -51.18 28.20 32.41
N ALA A 16 -50.57 27.92 31.28
CA ALA A 16 -49.87 26.65 31.04
C ALA A 16 -48.52 26.66 31.71
N VAL A 17 -48.35 25.85 32.74
CA VAL A 17 -47.05 25.56 33.35
C VAL A 17 -46.35 24.56 32.45
N ALA A 18 -45.29 25.00 31.74
CA ALA A 18 -44.42 24.13 30.97
C ALA A 18 -43.46 23.43 31.94
N LEU A 19 -43.69 22.14 32.17
CA LEU A 19 -42.74 21.25 32.83
C LEU A 19 -41.64 20.91 31.81
N SER A 20 -40.48 21.54 31.94
CA SER A 20 -39.27 21.15 31.21
C SER A 20 -38.69 19.88 31.85
N VAL A 21 -38.88 18.75 31.20
CA VAL A 21 -38.20 17.50 31.50
C VAL A 21 -36.77 17.62 30.95
N PRO A 22 -35.69 17.45 31.74
CA PRO A 22 -34.35 17.42 31.19
C PRO A 22 -34.21 16.15 30.34
N VAL A 23 -34.00 16.32 29.04
CA VAL A 23 -33.58 15.22 28.16
C VAL A 23 -32.18 14.81 28.61
N GLY A 24 -32.10 13.75 29.39
CA GLY A 24 -30.85 13.11 29.73
C GLY A 24 -30.14 12.70 28.43
N ALA A 25 -28.94 13.25 28.20
CA ALA A 25 -28.06 12.81 27.16
C ALA A 25 -27.75 11.32 27.39
N VAL A 26 -28.37 10.45 26.60
CA VAL A 26 -28.00 9.04 26.54
C VAL A 26 -26.56 9.03 26.00
N PRO A 27 -25.55 8.49 26.72
CA PRO A 27 -24.23 8.34 26.14
C PRO A 27 -24.40 7.43 24.92
N ALA A 28 -24.03 7.94 23.75
CA ALA A 28 -23.94 7.14 22.55
C ALA A 28 -22.91 6.04 22.81
N SER A 29 -23.40 4.87 23.21
CA SER A 29 -22.61 3.64 23.19
C SER A 29 -22.24 3.43 21.72
N ALA A 30 -21.03 3.90 21.35
CA ALA A 30 -20.42 3.51 20.11
C ALA A 30 -20.31 2.00 20.14
N SER A 31 -21.29 1.33 19.54
CA SER A 31 -21.18 -0.08 19.21
C SER A 31 -19.95 -0.17 18.30
N HIS A 32 -18.82 -0.56 18.88
CA HIS A 32 -17.67 -1.01 18.15
C HIS A 32 -18.11 -2.29 17.41
N HIS A 33 -18.75 -2.11 16.25
CA HIS A 33 -18.72 -3.16 15.26
C HIS A 33 -17.23 -3.47 15.09
N ARG A 34 -16.79 -4.66 15.50
CA ARG A 34 -15.46 -5.17 15.24
C ARG A 34 -15.28 -5.16 13.72
N THR A 35 -14.86 -4.03 13.20
CA THR A 35 -14.28 -3.93 11.88
C THR A 35 -12.96 -4.68 11.98
N GLY A 36 -12.68 -5.61 11.06
CA GLY A 36 -11.39 -6.32 11.02
C GLY A 36 -10.23 -5.31 11.12
N GLY A 37 -9.01 -5.80 11.35
CA GLY A 37 -7.82 -4.95 11.50
C GLY A 37 -7.52 -4.10 10.27
N SER A 38 -6.43 -3.36 10.36
CA SER A 38 -5.98 -2.49 9.27
C SER A 38 -4.56 -2.84 8.86
N LEU A 39 -4.23 -2.60 7.57
CA LEU A 39 -2.87 -2.65 7.07
C LEU A 39 -2.47 -1.27 6.57
N VAL A 40 -1.18 -0.91 6.71
CA VAL A 40 -0.57 0.25 6.06
C VAL A 40 0.70 -0.23 5.35
N LEU A 41 0.60 -0.42 4.04
CA LEU A 41 1.70 -0.91 3.21
C LEU A 41 2.43 0.30 2.61
N VAL A 42 3.64 0.58 3.08
CA VAL A 42 4.47 1.71 2.62
C VAL A 42 5.46 1.23 1.57
N GLY A 43 5.55 1.94 0.46
CA GLY A 43 6.35 1.53 -0.70
C GLY A 43 7.86 1.62 -0.54
N GLY A 44 8.36 2.02 0.62
CA GLY A 44 9.78 2.20 0.91
C GLY A 44 10.22 3.66 0.89
N ALA A 45 11.49 3.93 1.22
CA ALA A 45 12.05 5.28 1.36
C ALA A 45 11.07 6.22 2.09
N HIS A 46 10.58 5.75 3.24
CA HIS A 46 9.57 6.43 4.03
C HIS A 46 10.25 7.56 4.80
N ALA A 47 10.06 8.77 4.35
CA ALA A 47 10.67 9.95 4.94
C ALA A 47 10.12 10.21 6.35
N ASP A 48 11.01 10.62 7.27
CA ASP A 48 10.67 10.83 8.68
C ASP A 48 9.63 11.91 8.89
N ASP A 49 9.60 12.93 8.03
CA ASP A 49 8.67 14.04 8.06
C ASP A 49 7.34 13.77 7.36
N ASN A 50 7.12 12.58 6.83
CA ASN A 50 5.84 12.21 6.24
C ASN A 50 4.79 11.92 7.32
N ARG A 51 4.35 13.00 7.97
CA ARG A 51 3.38 12.98 9.06
C ARG A 51 2.11 12.20 8.73
N GLU A 52 1.62 12.33 7.49
CA GLU A 52 0.35 11.71 7.08
C GLU A 52 0.36 10.20 7.34
N ILE A 53 1.45 9.52 7.02
CA ILE A 53 1.56 8.07 7.17
C ILE A 53 1.77 7.66 8.62
N TYR A 54 2.71 8.32 9.35
CA TYR A 54 2.99 7.99 10.75
C TYR A 54 1.79 8.26 11.66
N GLU A 55 1.16 9.44 11.50
CA GLU A 55 -0.03 9.81 12.28
C GLU A 55 -1.21 8.89 11.98
N ASP A 56 -1.36 8.42 10.73
CA ASP A 56 -2.41 7.46 10.38
C ASP A 56 -2.18 6.10 11.05
N ILE A 57 -0.93 5.60 11.09
CA ILE A 57 -0.58 4.36 11.81
C ILE A 57 -0.88 4.53 13.31
N VAL A 58 -0.46 5.64 13.92
CA VAL A 58 -0.77 5.94 15.33
C VAL A 58 -2.28 6.01 15.57
N ARG A 59 -3.02 6.69 14.69
CA ARG A 59 -4.50 6.76 14.74
C ARG A 59 -5.14 5.38 14.72
N LEU A 60 -4.71 4.52 13.81
CA LEU A 60 -5.21 3.14 13.66
C LEU A 60 -4.83 2.24 14.84
N ALA A 61 -3.68 2.53 15.50
CA ALA A 61 -3.23 1.83 16.70
C ALA A 61 -3.95 2.27 17.99
N GLY A 62 -4.96 3.13 17.91
CA GLY A 62 -5.75 3.59 19.06
C GLY A 62 -5.68 5.09 19.31
N GLY A 63 -4.89 5.82 18.54
CA GLY A 63 -4.72 7.27 18.56
C GLY A 63 -3.61 7.76 19.51
N PRO A 64 -3.27 9.06 19.41
CA PRO A 64 -2.25 9.68 20.25
C PRO A 64 -2.49 9.44 21.73
N GLY A 65 -1.42 9.21 22.49
CA GLY A 65 -1.45 8.92 23.93
C GLY A 65 -2.01 7.54 24.31
N ARG A 66 -2.43 6.71 23.33
CA ARG A 66 -2.96 5.35 23.58
C ARG A 66 -2.32 4.29 22.70
N ALA A 67 -1.82 4.65 21.52
CA ALA A 67 -1.17 3.72 20.61
C ALA A 67 0.06 3.11 21.27
N ARG A 68 0.17 1.77 21.21
CA ARG A 68 1.32 0.98 21.69
C ARG A 68 1.80 0.14 20.52
N ILE A 69 2.96 0.49 19.96
CA ILE A 69 3.42 -0.03 18.67
C ILE A 69 4.63 -0.95 18.88
N GLY A 70 4.54 -2.18 18.38
CA GLY A 70 5.67 -3.10 18.31
C GLY A 70 6.44 -2.92 17.02
N ILE A 71 7.74 -2.73 17.12
CA ILE A 71 8.65 -2.54 16.00
C ILE A 71 9.36 -3.85 15.72
N VAL A 72 9.20 -4.40 14.52
CA VAL A 72 9.85 -5.63 14.05
C VAL A 72 10.78 -5.28 12.91
N THR A 73 12.06 -5.48 13.09
CA THR A 73 13.11 -5.08 12.15
C THR A 73 13.95 -6.26 11.64
N ALA A 74 13.38 -7.45 11.71
CA ALA A 74 14.07 -8.70 11.32
C ALA A 74 14.51 -8.74 9.84
N ALA A 75 14.05 -7.84 8.99
CA ALA A 75 14.50 -7.71 7.60
C ALA A 75 15.86 -7.02 7.49
N ALA A 76 16.27 -6.23 8.49
CA ALA A 76 17.57 -5.58 8.50
C ALA A 76 18.70 -6.61 8.78
N PRO A 77 19.97 -6.28 8.46
CA PRO A 77 21.13 -7.03 8.93
C PRO A 77 21.12 -7.16 10.46
N VAL A 78 21.73 -8.20 10.98
CA VAL A 78 22.05 -8.30 12.42
C VAL A 78 23.25 -7.42 12.74
N PRO A 79 23.47 -7.00 14.01
CA PRO A 79 24.60 -6.14 14.36
C PRO A 79 25.98 -6.66 13.89
N ALA A 80 26.19 -7.97 13.86
CA ALA A 80 27.44 -8.59 13.40
C ALA A 80 27.67 -8.43 11.88
N GLU A 81 26.64 -8.19 11.10
CA GLU A 81 26.69 -7.96 9.64
C GLU A 81 26.78 -6.47 9.28
N ASP A 82 26.64 -5.58 10.25
CA ASP A 82 26.61 -4.13 10.05
C ASP A 82 28.00 -3.53 10.39
N PRO A 83 28.76 -3.03 9.41
CA PRO A 83 30.09 -2.44 9.67
C PRO A 83 30.02 -1.18 10.52
N ASP A 84 28.86 -0.50 10.54
CA ASP A 84 28.64 0.73 11.30
C ASP A 84 27.93 0.46 12.66
N ALA A 85 27.79 -0.79 13.07
CA ALA A 85 27.23 -1.16 14.36
C ALA A 85 27.97 -0.47 15.51
N GLY A 86 27.27 0.27 16.36
CA GLY A 86 27.85 1.05 17.45
C GLY A 86 28.23 2.50 17.07
N THR A 87 27.95 2.93 15.86
CA THR A 87 28.03 4.33 15.42
C THR A 87 26.63 4.93 15.22
N PRO A 88 26.50 6.25 15.09
CA PRO A 88 25.21 6.88 14.74
C PRO A 88 24.66 6.47 13.36
N ASP A 89 25.50 5.96 12.47
CA ASP A 89 25.15 5.54 11.11
C ASP A 89 24.72 4.07 11.03
N CYS A 90 24.58 3.39 12.19
CA CYS A 90 24.22 1.98 12.24
C CYS A 90 22.88 1.68 11.54
N ASN A 91 22.86 0.57 10.79
CA ASN A 91 21.69 0.13 10.01
C ASN A 91 21.47 -1.38 10.18
N ASN A 92 21.09 -1.79 11.39
CA ASN A 92 20.85 -3.18 11.75
C ASN A 92 19.52 -3.36 12.49
N SER A 93 19.18 -4.59 12.83
CA SER A 93 17.91 -4.93 13.47
C SER A 93 17.67 -4.17 14.77
N VAL A 94 18.69 -3.95 15.58
CA VAL A 94 18.60 -3.26 16.89
C VAL A 94 18.45 -1.75 16.69
N CYS A 95 19.39 -1.12 15.99
CA CYS A 95 19.38 0.32 15.74
C CYS A 95 18.08 0.77 15.04
N ASN A 96 17.66 0.04 14.02
CA ASN A 96 16.42 0.35 13.31
C ASN A 96 15.19 0.17 14.22
N GLY A 97 15.24 -0.78 15.15
CA GLY A 97 14.22 -0.99 16.16
C GLY A 97 14.05 0.23 17.06
N ASP A 98 15.15 0.72 17.61
CA ASP A 98 15.19 1.90 18.48
C ASP A 98 14.82 3.19 17.72
N TYR A 99 15.33 3.33 16.50
CA TYR A 99 15.02 4.46 15.63
C TYR A 99 13.53 4.59 15.36
N TYR A 100 12.86 3.53 14.86
CA TYR A 100 11.42 3.58 14.61
C TYR A 100 10.61 3.73 15.90
N ALA A 101 11.07 3.13 17.01
CA ALA A 101 10.40 3.32 18.30
C ALA A 101 10.45 4.79 18.74
N GLY A 102 11.60 5.46 18.59
CA GLY A 102 11.74 6.89 18.83
C GLY A 102 10.82 7.73 17.93
N LEU A 103 10.79 7.40 16.64
CA LEU A 103 9.99 8.11 15.64
C LEU A 103 8.48 7.98 15.92
N PHE A 104 7.95 6.78 16.22
CA PHE A 104 6.54 6.63 16.55
C PHE A 104 6.13 7.35 17.85
N ARG A 105 7.03 7.40 18.85
CA ARG A 105 6.79 8.21 20.06
C ARG A 105 6.72 9.70 19.72
N SER A 106 7.58 10.22 18.83
CA SER A 106 7.53 11.61 18.37
C SER A 106 6.23 11.95 17.63
N TYR A 107 5.58 10.96 16.99
CA TYR A 107 4.26 11.07 16.38
C TYR A 107 3.09 10.77 17.33
N GLY A 108 3.37 10.71 18.64
CA GLY A 108 2.35 10.66 19.67
C GLY A 108 1.91 9.26 20.10
N ALA A 109 2.62 8.20 19.71
CA ALA A 109 2.38 6.90 20.34
C ALA A 109 2.68 6.97 21.85
N ALA A 110 1.80 6.39 22.67
CA ALA A 110 2.02 6.33 24.13
C ALA A 110 3.24 5.46 24.46
N ASP A 111 3.50 4.47 23.60
CA ASP A 111 4.63 3.57 23.73
C ASP A 111 4.99 2.98 22.36
N ALA A 112 6.27 2.77 22.13
CA ALA A 112 6.76 2.02 20.98
C ALA A 112 8.00 1.22 21.40
N GLN A 113 8.00 -0.07 21.10
CA GLN A 113 8.99 -1.02 21.61
C GLN A 113 9.53 -1.87 20.47
N TRP A 114 10.86 -2.06 20.43
CA TRP A 114 11.45 -3.09 19.60
C TRP A 114 11.04 -4.49 20.08
N ILE A 115 10.72 -5.36 19.16
CA ILE A 115 10.45 -6.78 19.38
C ILE A 115 11.72 -7.53 18.93
N PRO A 116 12.44 -8.22 19.84
CA PRO A 116 13.76 -8.77 19.58
C PRO A 116 13.71 -10.07 18.77
N ILE A 117 13.20 -9.95 17.53
CA ILE A 117 13.16 -11.04 16.55
C ILE A 117 14.06 -10.66 15.39
N ASP A 118 15.14 -11.38 15.19
CA ASP A 118 16.07 -11.26 14.07
C ASP A 118 16.83 -12.58 13.85
N LEU A 119 17.84 -12.59 12.98
CA LEU A 119 18.62 -13.78 12.67
C LEU A 119 19.55 -14.20 13.81
N ASP A 120 19.97 -13.27 14.71
CA ASP A 120 20.76 -13.61 15.90
C ASP A 120 19.90 -14.25 17.00
N HIS A 121 18.57 -14.01 16.96
CA HIS A 121 17.61 -14.51 17.94
C HIS A 121 16.53 -15.40 17.31
N PRO A 122 16.90 -16.50 16.60
CA PRO A 122 15.94 -17.29 15.80
C PRO A 122 14.87 -17.98 16.65
N GLY A 123 15.13 -18.18 17.96
CA GLY A 123 14.18 -18.74 18.92
C GLY A 123 13.19 -17.72 19.49
N ALA A 124 13.48 -16.42 19.40
CA ALA A 124 12.69 -15.36 20.03
C ALA A 124 11.23 -15.33 19.51
N ALA A 125 11.00 -15.71 18.27
CA ALA A 125 9.64 -15.76 17.71
C ALA A 125 8.73 -16.83 18.34
N ASP A 126 9.27 -17.74 19.14
CA ASP A 126 8.51 -18.73 19.92
C ASP A 126 8.65 -18.52 21.44
N ASP A 127 9.39 -17.50 21.87
CA ASP A 127 9.53 -17.15 23.29
C ASP A 127 8.20 -16.63 23.86
N PRO A 128 7.69 -17.25 24.95
CA PRO A 128 6.49 -16.75 25.62
C PRO A 128 6.57 -15.30 26.11
N ALA A 129 7.78 -14.78 26.42
CA ALA A 129 7.94 -13.39 26.81
C ALA A 129 7.68 -12.43 25.64
N VAL A 130 8.22 -12.75 24.45
CA VAL A 130 7.96 -12.00 23.21
C VAL A 130 6.48 -12.07 22.82
N VAL A 131 5.85 -13.23 22.97
CA VAL A 131 4.40 -13.37 22.71
C VAL A 131 3.60 -12.50 23.66
N ARG A 132 3.93 -12.46 24.97
CA ARG A 132 3.26 -11.57 25.94
C ARG A 132 3.48 -10.09 25.59
N GLN A 133 4.68 -9.71 25.15
CA GLN A 133 4.95 -8.37 24.66
C GLN A 133 4.00 -8.02 23.52
N ILE A 134 3.91 -8.87 22.46
CA ILE A 134 3.01 -8.69 21.31
C ILE A 134 1.54 -8.55 21.75
N GLU A 135 1.07 -9.39 22.66
CA GLU A 135 -0.33 -9.34 23.14
C GLU A 135 -0.67 -8.03 23.86
N SER A 136 0.32 -7.34 24.44
CA SER A 136 0.14 -6.05 25.13
C SER A 136 0.02 -4.86 24.19
N LEU A 137 0.36 -5.00 22.90
CA LEU A 137 0.45 -3.92 21.92
C LEU A 137 -0.86 -3.71 21.14
N THR A 138 -1.01 -2.55 20.52
CA THR A 138 -2.22 -2.18 19.75
C THR A 138 -1.95 -2.05 18.24
N GLY A 139 -0.69 -2.01 17.84
CA GLY A 139 -0.26 -1.96 16.45
C GLY A 139 1.15 -2.49 16.27
N PHE A 140 1.54 -2.74 15.02
CA PHE A 140 2.84 -3.29 14.65
C PHE A 140 3.38 -2.57 13.43
N PHE A 141 4.70 -2.34 13.41
CA PHE A 141 5.41 -1.79 12.28
C PHE A 141 6.59 -2.70 11.91
N PHE A 142 6.61 -3.12 10.65
CA PHE A 142 7.65 -3.97 10.07
C PHE A 142 8.61 -3.11 9.25
N GLY A 143 9.90 -3.10 9.60
CA GLY A 143 10.95 -2.31 8.95
C GLY A 143 11.32 -2.83 7.56
N GLY A 144 12.14 -2.04 6.86
CA GLY A 144 12.71 -2.41 5.57
C GLY A 144 13.92 -3.33 5.67
N GLY A 145 14.42 -3.78 4.51
CA GLY A 145 15.55 -4.70 4.36
C GLY A 145 15.23 -5.84 3.39
N ASP A 146 15.57 -7.08 3.76
CA ASP A 146 15.23 -8.28 2.99
C ASP A 146 14.01 -8.99 3.60
N GLN A 147 12.92 -9.05 2.85
CA GLN A 147 11.69 -9.72 3.29
C GLN A 147 11.83 -11.22 3.54
N TYR A 148 12.85 -11.88 2.98
CA TYR A 148 13.08 -13.30 3.23
C TYR A 148 13.56 -13.56 4.66
N ARG A 149 14.25 -12.61 5.29
CA ARG A 149 14.63 -12.69 6.71
C ARG A 149 13.40 -12.77 7.63
N TYR A 150 12.30 -12.08 7.29
CA TYR A 150 11.02 -12.27 8.01
C TYR A 150 10.46 -13.69 7.86
N VAL A 151 10.57 -14.27 6.65
CA VAL A 151 10.15 -15.67 6.45
C VAL A 151 10.97 -16.59 7.33
N THR A 152 12.29 -16.42 7.36
CA THR A 152 13.23 -17.24 8.13
C THR A 152 12.98 -17.15 9.63
N THR A 153 12.77 -15.94 10.16
CA THR A 153 12.65 -15.71 11.61
C THR A 153 11.26 -15.99 12.14
N MET A 154 10.20 -15.64 11.38
CA MET A 154 8.82 -15.66 11.89
C MET A 154 7.98 -16.82 11.38
N THR A 155 8.50 -17.65 10.46
CA THR A 155 7.78 -18.86 10.01
C THR A 155 8.58 -20.14 10.29
N ARG A 156 7.93 -21.31 10.22
CA ARG A 156 8.53 -22.61 10.58
C ARG A 156 8.35 -23.63 9.46
N GLY A 157 9.49 -24.20 9.06
CA GLY A 157 9.57 -25.30 8.09
C GLY A 157 9.13 -24.93 6.69
N LYS A 158 9.24 -25.87 5.75
CA LYS A 158 8.88 -25.68 4.32
C LYS A 158 7.42 -25.28 4.10
N ALA A 159 6.56 -25.54 5.07
CA ALA A 159 5.15 -25.15 5.03
C ALA A 159 4.91 -23.69 5.44
N GLN A 160 5.95 -22.96 5.85
CA GLN A 160 5.86 -21.60 6.37
C GLN A 160 4.74 -21.45 7.43
N ARG A 161 4.68 -22.38 8.39
CA ARG A 161 3.72 -22.28 9.49
C ARG A 161 4.09 -21.09 10.38
N ASP A 162 3.08 -20.41 10.92
CA ASP A 162 3.30 -19.30 11.84
C ASP A 162 4.15 -19.74 13.05
N SER A 163 5.12 -18.92 13.45
CA SER A 163 5.68 -18.95 14.80
C SER A 163 4.64 -18.50 15.82
N ALA A 164 4.91 -18.66 17.11
CA ALA A 164 4.02 -18.17 18.15
C ALA A 164 3.82 -16.65 18.09
N ALA A 165 4.88 -15.88 17.79
CA ALA A 165 4.85 -14.43 17.58
C ALA A 165 3.98 -14.04 16.38
N LEU A 166 4.18 -14.65 15.21
CA LEU A 166 3.38 -14.36 14.02
C LEU A 166 1.90 -14.72 14.25
N ALA A 167 1.63 -15.85 14.90
CA ALA A 167 0.27 -16.23 15.28
C ALA A 167 -0.38 -15.19 16.22
N ALA A 168 0.39 -14.61 17.16
CA ALA A 168 -0.07 -13.54 18.02
C ALA A 168 -0.38 -12.25 17.23
N VAL A 169 0.53 -11.80 16.36
CA VAL A 169 0.28 -10.66 15.45
C VAL A 169 -0.99 -10.88 14.63
N ARG A 170 -1.17 -12.08 14.08
CA ARG A 170 -2.37 -12.44 13.31
C ARG A 170 -3.66 -12.39 14.15
N ARG A 171 -3.61 -12.82 15.43
CA ARG A 171 -4.75 -12.68 16.36
C ARG A 171 -5.06 -11.21 16.63
N LYS A 172 -4.03 -10.38 16.88
CA LYS A 172 -4.16 -8.93 17.11
C LYS A 172 -4.78 -8.24 15.90
N LEU A 173 -4.31 -8.54 14.67
CA LEU A 173 -4.88 -8.01 13.44
C LEU A 173 -6.38 -8.37 13.31
N ARG A 174 -6.75 -9.64 13.54
CA ARG A 174 -8.17 -10.05 13.55
C ARG A 174 -8.97 -9.35 14.66
N GLY A 175 -8.31 -8.97 15.76
CA GLY A 175 -8.88 -8.24 16.87
C GLY A 175 -9.05 -6.74 16.64
N GLY A 176 -8.60 -6.20 15.49
CA GLY A 176 -8.73 -4.78 15.14
C GLY A 176 -7.42 -3.97 15.21
N ALA A 177 -6.27 -4.61 15.51
CA ALA A 177 -4.99 -3.92 15.49
C ALA A 177 -4.58 -3.52 14.06
N VAL A 178 -3.66 -2.55 13.96
CA VAL A 178 -2.99 -2.20 12.71
C VAL A 178 -1.69 -3.00 12.56
N VAL A 179 -1.42 -3.46 11.33
CA VAL A 179 -0.11 -3.96 10.93
C VAL A 179 0.38 -3.08 9.78
N ALA A 180 1.45 -2.35 10.04
CA ALA A 180 2.08 -1.47 9.09
C ALA A 180 3.49 -1.98 8.73
N GLY A 181 4.03 -1.54 7.60
CA GLY A 181 5.42 -1.83 7.26
C GLY A 181 5.87 -1.11 6.01
N THR A 182 7.18 -0.91 5.92
CA THR A 182 7.82 -0.21 4.80
C THR A 182 8.71 -1.15 4.00
N SER A 183 8.75 -1.00 2.66
CA SER A 183 9.62 -1.79 1.78
C SER A 183 9.45 -3.30 2.01
N ALA A 184 10.47 -4.01 2.47
CA ALA A 184 10.40 -5.43 2.86
C ALA A 184 9.30 -5.71 3.87
N GLY A 185 9.05 -4.78 4.82
CA GLY A 185 7.97 -4.87 5.80
C GLY A 185 6.56 -4.77 5.20
N ALA A 186 6.39 -4.04 4.10
CA ALA A 186 5.16 -4.07 3.31
C ALA A 186 5.09 -5.33 2.45
N GLN A 187 6.22 -5.72 1.85
CA GLN A 187 6.32 -6.87 0.96
C GLN A 187 5.96 -8.18 1.67
N ILE A 188 6.43 -8.36 2.92
CA ILE A 188 6.15 -9.58 3.69
C ILE A 188 4.66 -9.78 4.02
N MET A 189 3.84 -8.71 3.95
CA MET A 189 2.39 -8.82 4.13
C MET A 189 1.67 -9.48 2.95
N ALA A 190 2.36 -9.65 1.81
CA ALA A 190 1.79 -10.22 0.60
C ALA A 190 1.19 -11.62 0.82
N GLY A 191 0.14 -11.89 0.04
CA GLY A 191 -0.42 -13.22 -0.17
C GLY A 191 0.48 -14.09 -1.05
N ARG A 192 -0.11 -15.04 -1.76
CA ARG A 192 0.60 -15.95 -2.67
C ARG A 192 1.52 -15.22 -3.65
N ASP A 193 2.59 -15.90 -4.02
CA ASP A 193 3.53 -15.49 -5.04
C ASP A 193 4.24 -14.16 -4.71
N MET A 194 4.67 -14.01 -3.43
CA MET A 194 5.40 -12.82 -2.98
C MET A 194 6.73 -12.70 -3.71
N ILE A 195 6.99 -11.53 -4.29
CA ILE A 195 8.28 -11.20 -4.94
C ILE A 195 9.40 -11.25 -3.89
N THR A 196 10.50 -11.93 -4.22
CA THR A 196 11.70 -12.00 -3.36
C THR A 196 12.82 -11.08 -3.86
N GLY A 197 12.92 -10.85 -5.16
CA GLY A 197 13.96 -10.02 -5.76
C GLY A 197 13.89 -10.01 -7.28
N GLY A 198 14.95 -9.55 -7.91
CA GLY A 198 15.14 -9.54 -9.38
C GLY A 198 14.89 -8.20 -10.04
N SER A 199 15.61 -7.94 -11.13
CA SER A 199 15.48 -6.75 -11.97
C SER A 199 14.44 -6.95 -13.08
N THR A 200 14.03 -5.86 -13.71
CA THR A 200 12.95 -5.87 -14.71
C THR A 200 13.36 -6.62 -15.97
N GLU A 201 14.47 -6.29 -16.58
CA GLU A 201 14.87 -6.82 -17.89
C GLU A 201 15.20 -8.32 -17.84
N PRO A 202 16.02 -8.82 -16.88
CA PRO A 202 16.21 -10.25 -16.71
C PRO A 202 14.89 -10.98 -16.42
N GLY A 203 14.01 -10.38 -15.62
CA GLY A 203 12.68 -10.93 -15.36
C GLY A 203 11.84 -11.07 -16.62
N LEU A 204 11.84 -10.06 -17.51
CA LEU A 204 11.16 -10.12 -18.80
C LEU A 204 11.73 -11.22 -19.71
N ARG A 205 13.07 -11.32 -19.77
CA ARG A 205 13.75 -12.31 -20.60
C ARG A 205 13.52 -13.74 -20.11
N ASP A 206 13.80 -14.00 -18.85
CA ASP A 206 13.92 -15.36 -18.30
C ASP A 206 12.68 -15.84 -17.56
N GLY A 207 11.73 -14.94 -17.26
CA GLY A 207 10.54 -15.24 -16.47
C GLY A 207 10.76 -15.28 -14.97
N ALA A 208 9.67 -15.44 -14.25
CA ALA A 208 9.70 -15.54 -12.79
C ALA A 208 10.03 -16.98 -12.34
N LYS A 209 10.87 -17.12 -11.31
CA LYS A 209 11.30 -18.41 -10.76
C LYS A 209 10.87 -18.59 -9.31
N PRO A 210 10.29 -19.75 -8.94
CA PRO A 210 9.91 -20.00 -7.56
C PRO A 210 11.14 -20.18 -6.67
N GLY A 211 11.26 -19.38 -5.63
CA GLY A 211 12.36 -19.41 -4.67
C GLY A 211 12.82 -18.02 -4.23
N TYR A 212 13.77 -18.03 -3.31
CA TYR A 212 14.59 -16.88 -2.96
C TYR A 212 15.94 -16.99 -3.66
N PHE A 213 16.39 -15.92 -4.26
CA PHE A 213 17.65 -15.82 -4.98
C PHE A 213 18.34 -14.53 -4.56
N ASP A 214 19.59 -14.64 -4.14
CA ASP A 214 20.47 -13.50 -3.89
C ASP A 214 21.20 -13.11 -5.19
N ASP A 215 20.41 -12.92 -6.24
CA ASP A 215 20.88 -12.59 -7.57
C ASP A 215 19.87 -11.63 -8.23
N PRO A 216 20.25 -10.37 -8.52
CA PRO A 216 19.38 -9.41 -9.17
C PRO A 216 18.96 -9.81 -10.59
N ALA A 217 19.66 -10.75 -11.22
CA ALA A 217 19.27 -11.28 -12.54
C ALA A 217 18.12 -12.29 -12.47
N VAL A 218 17.68 -12.71 -11.28
CA VAL A 218 16.59 -13.67 -11.13
C VAL A 218 15.36 -13.03 -10.54
N LEU A 219 14.27 -12.93 -11.28
CA LEU A 219 12.97 -12.55 -10.76
C LEU A 219 12.41 -13.69 -9.92
N GLY A 220 12.73 -13.66 -8.61
CA GLY A 220 12.33 -14.68 -7.66
C GLY A 220 10.97 -14.40 -7.03
N TYR A 221 10.25 -15.46 -6.66
CA TYR A 221 9.03 -15.35 -5.87
C TYR A 221 8.81 -16.55 -4.96
N LEU A 222 8.16 -16.35 -3.83
CA LEU A 222 7.71 -17.44 -2.95
C LEU A 222 6.27 -17.81 -3.28
N PRO A 223 5.99 -19.03 -3.78
CA PRO A 223 4.64 -19.45 -4.12
C PRO A 223 3.65 -19.40 -2.96
N ARG A 224 4.10 -19.68 -1.73
CA ARG A 224 3.29 -19.57 -0.51
C ARG A 224 3.01 -18.14 -0.09
N GLY A 225 3.79 -17.19 -0.60
CA GLY A 225 3.73 -15.78 -0.22
C GLY A 225 4.52 -15.46 1.03
N GLY A 226 4.19 -14.32 1.61
CA GLY A 226 4.65 -13.87 2.92
C GLY A 226 3.66 -14.25 4.02
N PHE A 227 3.28 -13.28 4.86
CA PHE A 227 2.33 -13.50 5.95
C PHE A 227 0.87 -13.63 5.52
N GLY A 228 0.56 -13.31 4.28
CA GLY A 228 -0.81 -13.46 3.75
C GLY A 228 -1.83 -12.50 4.33
N PHE A 229 -1.41 -11.35 4.84
CA PHE A 229 -2.31 -10.33 5.37
C PHE A 229 -3.02 -9.56 4.25
N PHE A 230 -2.30 -9.29 3.15
CA PHE A 230 -2.84 -8.62 1.99
C PHE A 230 -3.06 -9.61 0.83
N THR A 231 -4.31 -9.80 0.42
CA THR A 231 -4.71 -10.80 -0.58
C THR A 231 -5.46 -10.20 -1.78
N ALA A 232 -5.52 -8.86 -1.88
CA ALA A 232 -6.25 -8.20 -2.97
C ALA A 232 -5.55 -8.27 -4.33
N GLY A 233 -4.27 -8.64 -4.36
CA GLY A 233 -3.43 -8.79 -5.56
C GLY A 233 -1.97 -9.01 -5.17
N LEU A 234 -1.08 -9.09 -6.16
CA LEU A 234 0.35 -9.02 -5.93
C LEU A 234 0.73 -7.64 -5.38
N VAL A 235 1.80 -7.57 -4.60
CA VAL A 235 2.38 -6.31 -4.10
C VAL A 235 3.82 -6.21 -4.57
N ASP A 236 4.22 -5.01 -4.99
CA ASP A 236 5.61 -4.66 -5.20
C ASP A 236 5.87 -3.24 -4.66
N THR A 237 7.07 -2.99 -4.17
CA THR A 237 7.48 -1.75 -3.49
C THR A 237 8.55 -1.01 -4.28
N HIS A 238 8.90 0.25 -3.93
CA HIS A 238 9.82 1.11 -4.70
C HIS A 238 9.45 1.17 -6.18
N PHE A 239 8.15 1.16 -6.48
CA PHE A 239 7.61 0.66 -7.74
C PHE A 239 8.09 1.43 -8.95
N SER A 240 7.61 2.64 -9.17
CA SER A 240 7.97 3.41 -10.36
C SER A 240 9.39 4.00 -10.29
N ARG A 241 9.92 4.20 -9.06
CA ARG A 241 11.31 4.62 -8.87
C ARG A 241 12.32 3.62 -9.46
N ARG A 242 12.01 2.33 -9.34
CA ARG A 242 12.87 1.24 -9.83
C ARG A 242 12.30 0.56 -11.08
N GLY A 243 11.33 1.20 -11.77
CA GLY A 243 10.73 0.69 -13.02
C GLY A 243 10.18 -0.73 -12.93
N ARG A 244 9.50 -1.03 -11.82
CA ARG A 244 9.07 -2.40 -11.49
C ARG A 244 7.74 -2.79 -12.12
N GLU A 245 7.14 -1.91 -12.92
CA GLU A 245 5.90 -2.16 -13.64
C GLU A 245 5.99 -3.43 -14.47
N ALA A 246 7.04 -3.56 -15.27
CA ALA A 246 7.16 -4.65 -16.22
C ALA A 246 7.50 -5.99 -15.55
N ARG A 247 8.39 -6.01 -14.52
CA ARG A 247 8.68 -7.26 -13.79
C ARG A 247 7.43 -7.77 -13.05
N SER A 248 6.63 -6.86 -12.51
CA SER A 248 5.41 -7.23 -11.80
C SER A 248 4.32 -7.73 -12.74
N ILE A 249 4.21 -7.17 -13.96
CA ILE A 249 3.37 -7.69 -15.03
C ILE A 249 3.84 -9.09 -15.44
N ARG A 250 5.17 -9.29 -15.58
CA ARG A 250 5.74 -10.60 -15.93
C ARG A 250 5.39 -11.64 -14.85
N LEU A 251 5.67 -11.37 -13.59
CA LEU A 251 5.33 -12.29 -12.51
C LEU A 251 3.82 -12.56 -12.46
N ALA A 252 2.98 -11.51 -12.56
CA ALA A 252 1.54 -11.69 -12.55
C ALA A 252 1.05 -12.58 -13.71
N SER A 253 1.66 -12.47 -14.89
CA SER A 253 1.36 -13.31 -16.03
C SER A 253 1.77 -14.77 -15.79
N ASP A 254 2.99 -14.98 -15.28
CA ASP A 254 3.55 -16.32 -15.03
C ASP A 254 2.78 -17.06 -13.92
N THR A 255 2.30 -16.33 -12.89
CA THR A 255 1.59 -16.88 -11.72
C THR A 255 0.06 -16.73 -11.80
N ARG A 256 -0.47 -16.18 -12.90
CA ARG A 256 -1.90 -16.00 -13.16
C ARG A 256 -2.61 -15.10 -12.14
N HIS A 257 -1.94 -14.04 -11.71
CA HIS A 257 -2.59 -12.99 -10.94
C HIS A 257 -3.26 -11.98 -11.87
N ALA A 258 -4.50 -11.63 -11.54
CA ALA A 258 -5.25 -10.65 -12.31
C ALA A 258 -4.95 -9.20 -11.90
N ARG A 259 -4.28 -8.98 -10.74
CA ARG A 259 -4.07 -7.64 -10.19
C ARG A 259 -2.71 -7.51 -9.51
N VAL A 260 -2.08 -6.37 -9.73
CA VAL A 260 -0.86 -5.93 -9.03
C VAL A 260 -1.12 -4.59 -8.37
N PHE A 261 -0.60 -4.40 -7.16
CA PHE A 261 -0.47 -3.12 -6.47
C PHE A 261 1.01 -2.76 -6.39
N GLY A 262 1.40 -1.73 -7.12
CA GLY A 262 2.75 -1.18 -7.09
C GLY A 262 2.79 0.06 -6.20
N LEU A 263 3.56 0.00 -5.13
CA LEU A 263 3.65 1.05 -4.12
C LEU A 263 4.90 1.90 -4.37
N ASP A 264 4.72 3.17 -4.67
CA ASP A 264 5.83 4.11 -4.81
C ASP A 264 6.46 4.47 -3.46
N GLU A 265 7.70 4.92 -3.51
CA GLU A 265 8.41 5.44 -2.34
C GLU A 265 7.64 6.58 -1.66
N ASN A 266 7.78 6.68 -0.34
CA ASN A 266 7.14 7.71 0.49
C ASN A 266 5.61 7.80 0.32
N THR A 267 4.98 6.66 0.01
CA THR A 267 3.54 6.51 -0.27
C THR A 267 3.04 5.22 0.35
N ALA A 268 1.83 5.22 0.86
CA ALA A 268 1.23 4.06 1.49
C ALA A 268 -0.15 3.71 0.91
N LEU A 269 -0.45 2.42 0.93
CA LEU A 269 -1.80 1.88 0.76
C LEU A 269 -2.35 1.50 2.13
N GLU A 270 -3.27 2.30 2.65
CA GLU A 270 -4.08 1.97 3.83
C GLU A 270 -5.19 1.00 3.41
N VAL A 271 -5.31 -0.09 4.16
CA VAL A 271 -6.36 -1.10 3.98
C VAL A 271 -7.09 -1.27 5.29
N THR A 272 -8.35 -0.88 5.36
CA THR A 272 -9.17 -1.04 6.57
C THR A 272 -10.22 -2.12 6.40
N GLY A 273 -10.60 -2.75 7.50
CA GLY A 273 -11.59 -3.83 7.50
C GLY A 273 -11.06 -5.15 6.92
N VAL A 274 -9.78 -5.45 7.15
CA VAL A 274 -9.13 -6.69 6.68
C VAL A 274 -9.86 -7.92 7.25
N GLY A 275 -10.25 -8.83 6.36
CA GLY A 275 -11.04 -10.03 6.74
C GLY A 275 -12.52 -9.75 7.02
N GLY A 276 -12.96 -8.49 6.95
CA GLY A 276 -14.35 -8.09 7.11
C GLY A 276 -15.14 -8.08 5.80
N ARG A 277 -16.44 -7.80 5.90
CA ARG A 277 -17.33 -7.69 4.72
C ARG A 277 -17.09 -6.44 3.88
N ARG A 278 -16.44 -5.42 4.43
CA ARG A 278 -16.17 -4.14 3.77
C ARG A 278 -14.70 -3.79 3.96
N THR A 279 -13.90 -4.08 2.96
CA THR A 279 -12.51 -3.65 2.88
C THR A 279 -12.44 -2.35 2.08
N SER A 280 -11.81 -1.33 2.64
CA SER A 280 -11.52 -0.06 1.98
C SER A 280 -10.02 0.06 1.74
N LEU A 281 -9.64 0.55 0.57
CA LEU A 281 -8.26 0.83 0.20
C LEU A 281 -8.15 2.32 -0.11
N ARG A 282 -7.21 3.02 0.54
CA ARG A 282 -6.96 4.45 0.38
C ARG A 282 -5.47 4.72 0.25
N VAL A 283 -5.09 5.70 -0.54
CA VAL A 283 -3.69 6.10 -0.72
C VAL A 283 -3.37 7.28 0.19
N LEU A 284 -2.20 7.21 0.83
CA LEU A 284 -1.61 8.25 1.68
C LEU A 284 -0.22 8.59 1.14
N GLY A 285 0.28 9.78 1.44
CA GLY A 285 1.66 10.18 1.17
C GLY A 285 1.84 10.93 -0.15
N GLN A 286 3.06 10.94 -0.69
CA GLN A 286 3.48 11.97 -1.64
C GLN A 286 3.46 11.55 -3.11
N ARG A 287 3.52 10.26 -3.41
CA ARG A 287 3.58 9.73 -4.79
C ARG A 287 2.30 9.00 -5.15
N GLY A 288 2.38 7.74 -5.58
CA GLY A 288 1.19 7.00 -6.00
C GLY A 288 1.25 5.50 -5.73
N VAL A 289 0.08 4.90 -5.87
CA VAL A 289 -0.11 3.46 -5.91
C VAL A 289 -0.63 3.09 -7.29
N SER A 290 0.14 2.30 -8.00
CA SER A 290 -0.23 1.75 -9.30
C SER A 290 -1.11 0.52 -9.11
N VAL A 291 -2.20 0.43 -9.86
CA VAL A 291 -3.03 -0.78 -9.97
C VAL A 291 -2.98 -1.26 -11.42
N LEU A 292 -2.36 -2.42 -11.62
CA LEU A 292 -2.31 -3.09 -12.92
C LEU A 292 -3.40 -4.17 -12.98
N ASP A 293 -4.23 -4.10 -14.00
CA ASP A 293 -5.33 -5.05 -14.26
C ASP A 293 -4.99 -5.91 -15.48
N LEU A 294 -4.71 -7.18 -15.24
CA LEU A 294 -4.32 -8.16 -16.24
C LEU A 294 -5.49 -9.02 -16.78
N ARG A 295 -6.74 -8.79 -16.34
CA ARG A 295 -7.88 -9.62 -16.76
C ARG A 295 -8.10 -9.67 -18.26
N ARG A 296 -7.66 -8.66 -18.99
CA ARG A 296 -7.74 -8.55 -20.45
C ARG A 296 -6.37 -8.57 -21.13
N ALA A 297 -5.32 -8.73 -20.35
CA ALA A 297 -3.98 -8.86 -20.88
C ALA A 297 -3.84 -10.16 -21.68
N ARG A 298 -3.04 -10.08 -22.73
CA ARG A 298 -2.69 -11.22 -23.57
C ARG A 298 -1.18 -11.31 -23.65
N VAL A 299 -0.63 -12.45 -23.25
CA VAL A 299 0.78 -12.74 -23.47
C VAL A 299 0.98 -12.95 -24.95
N THR A 300 1.92 -12.21 -25.52
CA THR A 300 2.30 -12.28 -26.93
C THR A 300 3.75 -12.75 -26.98
N GLY A 301 4.03 -13.83 -27.67
CA GLY A 301 5.40 -14.33 -27.89
C GLY A 301 5.73 -14.39 -29.38
N HIS A 302 6.83 -13.78 -29.77
CA HIS A 302 7.38 -13.92 -31.10
C HIS A 302 8.81 -14.47 -31.01
N GLY A 303 9.12 -15.55 -31.72
CA GLY A 303 10.48 -16.11 -31.74
C GLY A 303 11.00 -16.58 -30.36
N GLY A 304 10.11 -16.98 -29.45
CA GLY A 304 10.50 -17.37 -28.08
C GLY A 304 10.68 -16.20 -27.11
N VAL A 305 10.57 -14.96 -27.56
CA VAL A 305 10.68 -13.77 -26.70
C VAL A 305 9.31 -13.37 -26.17
N TRP A 306 9.20 -13.18 -24.87
CA TRP A 306 7.97 -12.84 -24.19
C TRP A 306 7.50 -11.42 -24.55
N GLY A 307 6.21 -11.20 -24.54
CA GLY A 307 5.59 -9.90 -24.64
C GLY A 307 4.19 -9.93 -24.03
N VAL A 308 3.59 -8.77 -23.83
CA VAL A 308 2.22 -8.63 -23.31
C VAL A 308 1.53 -7.41 -23.90
N GLU A 309 0.24 -7.52 -24.13
CA GLU A 309 -0.62 -6.43 -24.54
C GLU A 309 -1.89 -6.36 -23.69
N GLY A 310 -2.48 -5.17 -23.59
CA GLY A 310 -3.79 -4.98 -22.98
C GLY A 310 -3.80 -4.93 -21.46
N VAL A 311 -2.65 -4.74 -20.81
CA VAL A 311 -2.59 -4.50 -19.36
C VAL A 311 -3.17 -3.12 -19.08
N ARG A 312 -4.23 -3.04 -18.26
CA ARG A 312 -4.80 -1.76 -17.86
C ARG A 312 -4.10 -1.22 -16.64
N TRP A 313 -3.73 0.04 -16.68
CA TRP A 313 -3.03 0.72 -15.62
C TRP A 313 -3.84 1.91 -15.10
N SER A 314 -3.99 1.96 -13.79
CA SER A 314 -4.48 3.13 -13.06
C SER A 314 -3.49 3.47 -11.96
N ARG A 315 -3.26 4.76 -11.71
CA ARG A 315 -2.43 5.27 -10.64
C ARG A 315 -3.28 6.12 -9.72
N LEU A 316 -3.26 5.79 -8.45
CA LEU A 316 -3.93 6.51 -7.38
C LEU A 316 -2.91 7.36 -6.63
N THR A 317 -3.30 8.53 -6.14
CA THR A 317 -2.46 9.40 -5.32
C THR A 317 -3.19 9.79 -4.03
N ALA A 318 -2.56 10.54 -3.15
CA ALA A 318 -3.10 10.84 -1.82
C ALA A 318 -4.60 11.15 -1.81
N GLY A 319 -5.32 10.54 -0.90
CA GLY A 319 -6.76 10.67 -0.70
C GLY A 319 -7.64 9.81 -1.63
N ASP A 320 -7.11 9.26 -2.72
CA ASP A 320 -7.89 8.39 -3.62
C ASP A 320 -8.22 7.06 -2.95
N ALA A 321 -9.37 6.51 -3.32
CA ALA A 321 -9.78 5.18 -2.90
C ALA A 321 -9.85 4.19 -4.08
N TYR A 322 -9.64 2.92 -3.77
CA TYR A 322 -9.81 1.83 -4.70
C TYR A 322 -10.87 0.84 -4.23
N LEU A 323 -11.91 0.69 -5.01
CA LEU A 323 -12.98 -0.28 -4.75
C LEU A 323 -12.62 -1.63 -5.37
N ALA A 324 -11.90 -2.46 -4.62
CA ALA A 324 -11.32 -3.72 -5.11
C ALA A 324 -12.34 -4.68 -5.75
N PRO A 325 -13.56 -4.88 -5.21
CA PRO A 325 -14.56 -5.75 -5.85
C PRO A 325 -15.05 -5.23 -7.21
N ARG A 326 -15.03 -3.91 -7.39
CA ARG A 326 -15.51 -3.25 -8.63
C ARG A 326 -14.39 -2.86 -9.60
N TRP A 327 -13.12 -3.03 -9.19
CA TRP A 327 -11.94 -2.61 -9.96
C TRP A 327 -11.98 -1.12 -10.34
N THR A 328 -12.44 -0.28 -9.42
CA THR A 328 -12.73 1.12 -9.70
C THR A 328 -11.88 2.03 -8.82
N VAL A 329 -11.23 2.99 -9.45
CA VAL A 329 -10.59 4.13 -8.78
C VAL A 329 -11.64 5.19 -8.49
N VAL A 330 -11.63 5.73 -7.28
CA VAL A 330 -12.44 6.86 -6.86
C VAL A 330 -11.48 7.99 -6.49
N PRO A 331 -11.32 8.99 -7.36
CA PRO A 331 -10.50 10.16 -7.06
C PRO A 331 -11.01 10.90 -5.82
N ALA A 332 -10.09 11.42 -5.02
CA ALA A 332 -10.43 12.19 -3.83
C ALA A 332 -11.25 13.44 -4.17
N ALA A 333 -12.15 13.80 -3.27
CA ALA A 333 -12.89 15.07 -3.38
C ALA A 333 -11.90 16.25 -3.41
N GLY A 334 -12.13 17.19 -4.33
CA GLY A 334 -11.24 18.36 -4.52
C GLY A 334 -10.16 18.17 -5.60
N LYS A 335 -9.91 16.97 -6.09
CA LYS A 335 -9.05 16.80 -7.29
C LYS A 335 -9.77 17.31 -8.54
N SER A 336 -9.08 18.13 -9.32
CA SER A 336 -9.61 18.65 -10.59
C SER A 336 -9.24 17.72 -11.75
N ARG A 337 -10.22 17.48 -12.64
CA ARG A 337 -9.96 16.71 -13.86
C ARG A 337 -9.00 17.49 -14.76
N VAL A 338 -7.93 16.86 -15.19
CA VAL A 338 -7.00 17.43 -16.17
C VAL A 338 -7.69 17.48 -17.53
N ARG A 339 -7.65 18.64 -18.15
CA ARG A 339 -8.11 18.84 -19.54
C ARG A 339 -6.88 18.97 -20.43
N PRO A 340 -6.57 17.98 -21.28
CA PRO A 340 -5.42 18.05 -22.16
C PRO A 340 -5.51 19.30 -23.06
N ALA A 341 -4.41 20.03 -23.21
CA ALA A 341 -4.35 21.14 -24.14
C ALA A 341 -4.47 20.64 -25.59
N ALA A 342 -5.10 21.43 -26.45
CA ALA A 342 -5.18 21.12 -27.89
C ALA A 342 -3.78 21.12 -28.52
N GLY A 343 -3.54 20.22 -29.45
CA GLY A 343 -2.30 20.15 -30.21
C GLY A 343 -1.68 18.76 -30.32
N PRO A 344 -0.57 18.66 -31.08
CA PRO A 344 0.13 17.39 -31.29
C PRO A 344 0.78 16.87 -30.00
N CYS A 345 1.17 15.61 -30.02
CA CYS A 345 1.97 15.02 -28.98
C CYS A 345 3.39 15.61 -28.99
N THR A 346 3.84 16.10 -27.84
CA THR A 346 5.17 16.67 -27.64
C THR A 346 6.04 15.86 -26.68
N ALA A 347 5.50 14.73 -26.15
CA ALA A 347 6.27 13.87 -25.26
C ALA A 347 7.38 13.14 -26.05
N THR A 348 8.59 13.25 -25.54
CA THR A 348 9.75 12.54 -26.08
C THR A 348 9.72 11.06 -25.62
N PRO A 349 9.98 10.10 -26.49
CA PRO A 349 10.15 8.71 -26.08
C PRO A 349 11.27 8.59 -25.02
N SER A 350 11.08 7.73 -24.02
CA SER A 350 12.09 7.44 -23.02
C SER A 350 13.15 6.49 -23.61
N GLU A 351 14.42 6.75 -23.30
CA GLU A 351 15.54 5.85 -23.64
C GLU A 351 15.77 4.79 -22.55
N ASP A 352 15.18 5.00 -21.37
CA ASP A 352 15.10 4.00 -20.29
C ASP A 352 13.71 4.06 -19.66
N VAL A 353 12.78 3.31 -20.27
CA VAL A 353 11.37 3.34 -19.89
C VAL A 353 11.09 2.60 -18.57
N PHE A 354 12.04 1.80 -18.08
CA PHE A 354 11.91 1.04 -16.83
C PHE A 354 12.76 1.61 -15.70
N TYR A 355 12.92 2.93 -15.67
CA TYR A 355 13.65 3.58 -14.61
C TYR A 355 13.02 4.92 -14.21
N ASP A 356 13.19 5.30 -12.95
CA ASP A 356 12.95 6.63 -12.37
C ASP A 356 11.65 7.33 -12.81
N TYR A 357 10.52 6.65 -12.61
CA TYR A 357 9.20 7.18 -12.96
C TYR A 357 8.96 7.46 -14.46
N ALA A 358 9.81 6.96 -15.37
CA ALA A 358 9.71 7.26 -16.80
C ALA A 358 8.31 6.96 -17.36
N MET A 359 7.73 5.79 -17.06
CA MET A 359 6.38 5.46 -17.53
C MET A 359 5.32 6.44 -16.98
N VAL A 360 5.47 6.90 -15.72
CA VAL A 360 4.57 7.87 -15.10
C VAL A 360 4.70 9.23 -15.81
N GLY A 361 5.93 9.71 -16.02
CA GLY A 361 6.22 10.95 -16.75
C GLY A 361 5.61 10.97 -18.16
N LEU A 362 5.77 9.85 -18.89
CA LEU A 362 5.17 9.71 -20.23
C LEU A 362 3.63 9.84 -20.22
N VAL A 363 2.96 9.37 -19.16
CA VAL A 363 1.52 9.56 -19.02
C VAL A 363 1.19 11.01 -18.69
N GLU A 364 1.90 11.62 -17.73
CA GLU A 364 1.63 12.97 -17.22
C GLU A 364 1.93 14.03 -18.27
N GLU A 365 3.10 13.97 -18.90
CA GLU A 365 3.61 14.94 -19.88
C GLU A 365 3.07 14.71 -21.31
N GLY A 366 2.68 13.48 -21.61
CA GLY A 366 2.14 13.08 -22.89
C GLY A 366 0.61 12.88 -22.87
N LEU A 367 0.19 11.69 -22.45
CA LEU A 367 -1.23 11.28 -22.55
C LEU A 367 -2.17 12.24 -21.81
N ALA A 368 -1.80 12.77 -20.66
CA ALA A 368 -2.65 13.69 -19.91
C ALA A 368 -2.50 15.16 -20.37
N ALA A 369 -1.40 15.53 -21.03
CA ALA A 369 -1.07 16.92 -21.33
C ALA A 369 -1.65 17.42 -22.67
N ARG A 370 -1.69 16.58 -23.71
CA ARG A 370 -2.05 17.00 -25.08
C ARG A 370 -3.12 16.10 -25.69
N THR A 371 -4.09 16.72 -26.42
CA THR A 371 -5.18 15.97 -27.07
C THR A 371 -4.67 15.01 -28.15
N GLY A 372 -3.66 15.40 -28.92
CA GLY A 372 -3.06 14.59 -29.98
C GLY A 372 -2.16 13.46 -29.46
N CYS A 373 -1.83 13.41 -28.15
CA CYS A 373 -1.07 12.33 -27.55
C CYS A 373 -1.98 11.14 -27.25
N VAL A 374 -2.16 10.25 -28.21
CA VAL A 374 -2.95 9.02 -28.04
C VAL A 374 -2.09 7.82 -27.61
N ALA A 375 -0.79 7.90 -27.87
CA ALA A 375 0.21 6.90 -27.47
C ALA A 375 1.54 7.57 -27.18
N VAL A 376 2.25 7.03 -26.18
CA VAL A 376 3.64 7.37 -25.81
C VAL A 376 4.39 6.08 -25.52
N GLY A 377 5.69 6.13 -25.34
CA GLY A 377 6.48 4.95 -24.98
C GLY A 377 7.97 5.21 -24.97
N GLY A 378 8.72 4.15 -24.87
CA GLY A 378 10.18 4.18 -24.85
C GLY A 378 10.75 2.78 -24.89
N THR A 379 12.07 2.70 -24.80
CA THR A 379 12.80 1.44 -24.79
C THR A 379 13.52 1.26 -23.45
N SER A 380 13.89 0.02 -23.12
CA SER A 380 14.80 -0.26 -22.00
C SER A 380 16.21 0.24 -22.32
N TYR A 381 16.98 0.48 -21.26
CA TYR A 381 18.41 0.76 -21.38
C TYR A 381 19.18 -0.44 -21.93
N GLU A 382 18.87 -1.64 -21.41
CA GLU A 382 19.43 -2.91 -21.88
C GLU A 382 19.00 -3.21 -23.32
N LYS A 383 19.92 -3.82 -24.09
CA LYS A 383 19.75 -4.02 -25.54
C LYS A 383 19.70 -5.50 -25.97
N ASP A 384 19.82 -6.45 -25.02
CA ASP A 384 19.90 -7.88 -25.38
C ASP A 384 18.94 -8.73 -24.51
N PRO A 385 17.68 -8.85 -24.93
CA PRO A 385 16.99 -8.06 -25.94
C PRO A 385 16.63 -6.68 -25.42
N GLN A 386 16.57 -5.69 -26.29
CA GLN A 386 15.96 -4.42 -25.94
C GLN A 386 14.44 -4.58 -25.85
N TRP A 387 13.82 -3.96 -24.85
CA TRP A 387 12.38 -3.98 -24.65
C TRP A 387 11.77 -2.64 -25.03
N ALA A 388 10.60 -2.66 -25.62
CA ALA A 388 9.80 -1.47 -25.86
C ALA A 388 8.52 -1.53 -25.03
N ALA A 389 8.21 -0.44 -24.31
CA ALA A 389 6.92 -0.24 -23.66
C ALA A 389 6.11 0.82 -24.42
N ARG A 390 4.85 0.52 -24.69
CA ARG A 390 3.89 1.42 -25.33
C ARG A 390 2.73 1.66 -24.39
N LEU A 391 2.43 2.93 -24.13
CA LEU A 391 1.33 3.38 -23.30
C LEU A 391 0.29 4.07 -24.19
N THR A 392 -0.98 3.71 -24.06
CA THR A 392 -2.05 4.29 -24.87
C THR A 392 -3.22 4.73 -24.00
N ARG A 393 -4.00 5.70 -24.48
CA ARG A 393 -5.29 5.99 -23.88
C ARG A 393 -6.27 4.88 -24.20
N GLY A 394 -6.67 4.14 -23.16
CA GLY A 394 -7.74 3.16 -23.24
C GLY A 394 -9.11 3.74 -22.95
N ALA A 395 -10.13 2.90 -23.01
CA ALA A 395 -11.49 3.28 -22.64
C ALA A 395 -11.55 3.76 -21.19
N GLY A 396 -12.13 4.94 -20.96
CA GLY A 396 -12.24 5.56 -19.65
C GLY A 396 -10.95 6.25 -19.17
N PHE A 397 -10.04 6.58 -20.09
CA PHE A 397 -8.87 7.40 -19.73
C PHE A 397 -9.30 8.74 -19.12
N ALA A 398 -8.76 9.01 -17.95
CA ALA A 398 -8.93 10.27 -17.24
C ALA A 398 -7.71 10.55 -16.38
N ALA A 399 -7.36 11.81 -16.21
CA ALA A 399 -6.34 12.26 -15.26
C ALA A 399 -6.91 13.31 -14.34
N TYR A 400 -6.40 13.35 -13.10
CA TYR A 400 -6.85 14.28 -12.06
C TYR A 400 -5.63 14.84 -11.34
N ARG A 401 -5.59 16.16 -11.18
CA ARG A 401 -4.50 16.84 -10.50
C ARG A 401 -4.70 16.75 -8.99
N GLY A 402 -3.76 16.11 -8.30
CA GLY A 402 -3.59 16.14 -6.85
C GLY A 402 -2.64 17.26 -6.42
N ALA A 403 -2.35 17.35 -5.13
CA ALA A 403 -1.43 18.33 -4.57
C ALA A 403 0.04 18.07 -5.00
N THR A 404 0.45 16.83 -4.98
CA THR A 404 1.85 16.42 -5.22
C THR A 404 2.04 15.54 -6.46
N ALA A 405 1.00 14.85 -6.91
CA ALA A 405 1.08 13.89 -8.00
C ALA A 405 -0.26 13.78 -8.75
N THR A 406 -0.22 13.23 -9.95
CA THR A 406 -1.39 13.04 -10.82
C THR A 406 -1.98 11.65 -10.65
N THR A 407 -3.27 11.59 -10.37
CA THR A 407 -4.08 10.37 -10.50
C THR A 407 -4.45 10.16 -11.95
N PHE A 408 -4.34 8.95 -12.46
CA PHE A 408 -4.87 8.62 -13.78
C PHE A 408 -5.50 7.23 -13.83
N THR A 409 -6.41 7.05 -14.78
CA THR A 409 -7.11 5.79 -15.04
C THR A 409 -7.14 5.48 -16.51
N GLY A 410 -7.30 4.21 -16.86
CA GLY A 410 -7.56 3.80 -18.25
C GLY A 410 -6.36 3.92 -19.20
N VAL A 411 -5.14 3.94 -18.69
CA VAL A 411 -3.94 3.70 -19.52
C VAL A 411 -3.87 2.23 -19.86
N VAL A 412 -3.41 1.91 -21.07
CA VAL A 412 -3.17 0.54 -21.52
C VAL A 412 -1.69 0.38 -21.85
N ILE A 413 -1.07 -0.62 -21.26
CA ILE A 413 0.34 -0.97 -21.43
C ILE A 413 0.46 -2.16 -22.39
N GLY A 414 1.40 -2.05 -23.35
CA GLY A 414 1.95 -3.14 -24.12
C GLY A 414 3.47 -3.17 -23.94
N ILE A 415 4.05 -4.36 -23.81
CA ILE A 415 5.50 -4.58 -23.70
C ILE A 415 5.88 -5.67 -24.71
N ARG A 416 6.96 -5.42 -25.47
CA ARG A 416 7.50 -6.38 -26.44
C ARG A 416 9.00 -6.19 -26.60
N ALA A 417 9.68 -7.14 -27.19
CA ALA A 417 11.02 -6.88 -27.71
C ALA A 417 10.96 -5.79 -28.79
N ALA A 418 11.94 -4.90 -28.82
CA ALA A 418 12.02 -3.77 -29.73
C ALA A 418 12.46 -4.19 -31.14
#